data_f8db8f1bda5f6593b2951f3ee450d3b2
#
_entry.id   f8db8f1bda5f6593b2951f3ee450d3b2
#
_cell.length_a   1.000
_cell.length_b   1.000
_cell.length_c   1.000
_cell.angle_alpha   90.00
_cell.angle_beta   90.00
_cell.angle_gamma   90.00
#
_symmetry.space_group_name_H-M   'P 1'
#
loop_
_entity.id
_entity.type
_entity.pdbx_description
1 polymer ?
#
loop_
_entity_poly.entity_id
_entity_poly.type
_entity_poly.pdbx_seq_one_letter_code
_entity_poly.pdbx_strand_id
1 'polypeptide(L)'
;MSKGLVGNDFRSKHTLLVTHVWMVHRRLSQQPTGTGKVSDGGDEVQMKLMQEAVFDELWNDSMFRIRAIGVSARAARGELGAARTSHSASSKQVPELTVNKHLTSVQKYSFASAVSYDHALSHTDADERIDALAGALWRFVYLQNESLLVEHVRRHQRELRAQR
;
A
#
# COMPACT_ATOMS: atom_id res chain seq x y z
N MET A 1 -25.83 -1.20 7.52
CA MET A 1 -24.61 -1.54 8.31
C MET A 1 -23.40 -1.49 7.36
N SER A 2 -22.78 -0.34 7.19
CA SER A 2 -21.65 -0.19 6.25
C SER A 2 -20.30 -0.31 6.97
N LYS A 3 -20.00 -1.50 7.50
CA LYS A 3 -18.69 -1.78 8.12
C LYS A 3 -17.55 -1.99 7.13
N GLY A 4 -17.82 -1.97 5.82
CA GLY A 4 -16.83 -2.34 4.80
C GLY A 4 -16.12 -1.17 4.10
N LEU A 5 -16.72 0.01 4.04
CA LEU A 5 -16.21 1.07 3.15
C LEU A 5 -14.88 1.69 3.61
N VAL A 6 -14.73 1.93 4.91
CA VAL A 6 -13.52 2.58 5.44
C VAL A 6 -12.30 1.64 5.34
N GLY A 7 -12.51 0.35 5.61
CA GLY A 7 -11.43 -0.64 5.52
C GLY A 7 -10.96 -0.90 4.08
N ASN A 8 -11.88 -0.88 3.12
CA ASN A 8 -11.57 -1.14 1.72
C ASN A 8 -10.84 0.03 1.07
N ASP A 9 -11.24 1.27 1.34
CA ASP A 9 -10.57 2.46 0.79
C ASP A 9 -9.11 2.57 1.28
N PHE A 10 -8.86 2.38 2.58
CA PHE A 10 -7.50 2.37 3.11
C PHE A 10 -6.67 1.25 2.48
N ARG A 11 -7.21 0.03 2.42
CA ARG A 11 -6.49 -1.13 1.88
C ARG A 11 -6.14 -0.95 0.41
N SER A 12 -7.07 -0.47 -0.41
CA SER A 12 -6.86 -0.21 -1.83
C SER A 12 -5.79 0.86 -2.05
N LYS A 13 -5.89 1.99 -1.36
CA LYS A 13 -4.90 3.07 -1.43
C LYS A 13 -3.52 2.63 -0.94
N HIS A 14 -3.48 1.86 0.16
CA HIS A 14 -2.22 1.33 0.68
C HIS A 14 -1.59 0.35 -0.30
N THR A 15 -2.36 -0.57 -0.88
CA THR A 15 -1.84 -1.52 -1.86
C THR A 15 -1.34 -0.84 -3.13
N LEU A 16 -2.02 0.21 -3.58
CA LEU A 16 -1.54 1.02 -4.70
C LEU A 16 -0.17 1.65 -4.38
N LEU A 17 -0.01 2.19 -3.17
CA LEU A 17 1.28 2.73 -2.71
C LEU A 17 2.36 1.63 -2.66
N VAL A 18 2.05 0.47 -2.10
CA VAL A 18 2.95 -0.71 -2.09
C VAL A 18 3.35 -1.11 -3.51
N THR A 19 2.42 -1.09 -4.46
CA THR A 19 2.70 -1.40 -5.86
C THR A 19 3.73 -0.42 -6.46
N HIS A 20 3.60 0.88 -6.16
CA HIS A 20 4.57 1.89 -6.60
C HIS A 20 5.94 1.67 -5.94
N VAL A 21 5.97 1.43 -4.64
CA VAL A 21 7.22 1.13 -3.92
C VAL A 21 7.89 -0.11 -4.51
N TRP A 22 7.12 -1.17 -4.78
CA TRP A 22 7.62 -2.39 -5.41
C TRP A 22 8.20 -2.11 -6.82
N MET A 23 7.52 -1.31 -7.66
CA MET A 23 8.04 -0.93 -8.99
C MET A 23 9.36 -0.17 -8.89
N VAL A 24 9.46 0.79 -7.97
CA VAL A 24 10.69 1.55 -7.73
C VAL A 24 11.82 0.62 -7.27
N HIS A 25 11.54 -0.23 -6.28
CA HIS A 25 12.50 -1.19 -5.75
C HIS A 25 13.02 -2.12 -6.85
N ARG A 26 12.12 -2.66 -7.68
CA ARG A 26 12.49 -3.53 -8.79
C ARG A 26 13.34 -2.79 -9.83
N ARG A 27 12.98 -1.56 -10.17
CA ARG A 27 13.77 -0.75 -11.10
C ARG A 27 15.17 -0.46 -10.58
N LEU A 28 15.31 -0.14 -9.30
CA LEU A 28 16.60 0.06 -8.66
C LEU A 28 17.44 -1.21 -8.67
N SER A 29 16.82 -2.38 -8.40
CA SER A 29 17.53 -3.67 -8.42
C SER A 29 17.95 -4.13 -9.81
N GLN A 30 17.34 -3.61 -10.87
CA GLN A 30 17.65 -3.95 -12.26
C GLN A 30 18.64 -2.99 -12.92
N GLN A 31 19.02 -1.89 -12.26
CA GLN A 31 20.02 -0.99 -12.82
C GLN A 31 21.35 -1.75 -12.87
N PRO A 32 21.96 -1.89 -14.06
CA PRO A 32 23.28 -2.45 -14.15
C PRO A 32 24.22 -1.58 -13.32
N THR A 33 24.80 -2.15 -12.29
CA THR A 33 25.89 -1.51 -11.53
C THR A 33 26.99 -1.19 -12.51
N GLY A 34 26.99 0.04 -12.96
CA GLY A 34 27.95 0.83 -13.77
C GLY A 34 28.89 0.12 -14.74
N THR A 35 28.85 0.59 -15.95
CA THR A 35 29.94 0.60 -16.93
C THR A 35 31.33 0.31 -16.34
N GLY A 36 31.75 -0.98 -16.29
CA GLY A 36 33.16 -1.40 -16.40
C GLY A 36 34.22 -0.90 -15.42
N LYS A 37 33.91 0.01 -14.51
CA LYS A 37 34.77 0.35 -13.38
C LYS A 37 34.33 -0.49 -12.18
N VAL A 38 35.26 -1.20 -11.60
CA VAL A 38 35.13 -1.86 -10.30
C VAL A 38 34.60 -0.80 -9.32
N SER A 39 33.28 -0.70 -9.17
CA SER A 39 32.70 0.19 -8.17
C SER A 39 33.02 -0.47 -6.83
N ASP A 40 33.84 0.20 -6.06
CA ASP A 40 34.04 -0.07 -4.65
C ASP A 40 32.65 -0.32 -4.07
N GLY A 41 32.37 -1.46 -3.43
CA GLY A 41 31.03 -1.95 -3.04
C GLY A 41 30.09 -0.98 -2.33
N GLY A 42 30.43 0.31 -2.35
CA GLY A 42 29.67 1.41 -1.79
C GLY A 42 28.30 1.62 -2.45
N ASP A 43 28.20 1.47 -3.78
CA ASP A 43 26.95 1.73 -4.50
C ASP A 43 25.86 0.69 -4.17
N GLU A 44 26.24 -0.57 -3.98
CA GLU A 44 25.30 -1.63 -3.59
C GLU A 44 24.79 -1.44 -2.16
N VAL A 45 25.68 -1.05 -1.25
CA VAL A 45 25.30 -0.75 0.15
C VAL A 45 24.37 0.45 0.20
N GLN A 46 24.68 1.50 -0.55
CA GLN A 46 23.83 2.70 -0.61
C GLN A 46 22.44 2.38 -1.19
N MET A 47 22.37 1.53 -2.21
CA MET A 47 21.11 1.08 -2.79
C MET A 47 20.25 0.33 -1.76
N LYS A 48 20.84 -0.60 -1.02
CA LYS A 48 20.15 -1.34 0.06
C LYS A 48 19.63 -0.40 1.14
N LEU A 49 20.46 0.53 1.59
CA LEU A 49 20.05 1.51 2.60
C LEU A 49 18.88 2.38 2.11
N MET A 50 18.88 2.78 0.84
CA MET A 50 17.77 3.53 0.25
C MET A 50 16.50 2.69 0.18
N GLN A 51 16.61 1.41 -0.18
CA GLN A 51 15.48 0.49 -0.20
C GLN A 51 14.87 0.30 1.19
N GLU A 52 15.71 0.09 2.21
CA GLU A 52 15.28 -0.02 3.61
C GLU A 52 14.57 1.26 4.08
N ALA A 53 15.15 2.44 3.80
CA ALA A 53 14.56 3.71 4.17
C ALA A 53 13.16 3.94 3.56
N VAL A 54 12.95 3.54 2.31
CA VAL A 54 11.64 3.62 1.64
C VAL A 54 10.62 2.70 2.31
N PHE A 55 11.02 1.49 2.71
CA PHE A 55 10.13 0.58 3.44
C PHE A 55 9.81 1.07 4.85
N ASP A 56 10.78 1.60 5.57
CA ASP A 56 10.57 2.16 6.90
C ASP A 56 9.59 3.32 6.86
N GLU A 57 9.73 4.22 5.89
CA GLU A 57 8.80 5.33 5.70
C GLU A 57 7.38 4.84 5.33
N LEU A 58 7.27 3.82 4.49
CA LEU A 58 5.98 3.20 4.17
C LEU A 58 5.28 2.66 5.42
N TRP A 59 6.02 2.01 6.33
CA TRP A 59 5.45 1.47 7.55
C TRP A 59 5.12 2.55 8.56
N ASN A 60 5.91 3.59 8.68
CA ASN A 60 5.65 4.75 9.51
C ASN A 60 4.36 5.48 9.07
N ASP A 61 4.22 5.75 7.77
CA ASP A 61 3.00 6.33 7.20
C ASP A 61 1.77 5.42 7.43
N SER A 62 1.94 4.12 7.27
CA SER A 62 0.86 3.14 7.51
C SER A 62 0.40 3.14 8.95
N MET A 63 1.32 3.15 9.92
CA MET A 63 1.00 3.26 11.34
C MET A 63 0.26 4.56 11.65
N PHE A 64 0.74 5.68 11.13
CA PHE A 64 0.10 6.98 11.30
C PHE A 64 -1.35 6.98 10.78
N ARG A 65 -1.57 6.46 9.58
CA ARG A 65 -2.91 6.37 8.97
C ARG A 65 -3.84 5.44 9.75
N ILE A 66 -3.37 4.28 10.22
CA ILE A 66 -4.15 3.36 11.04
C ILE A 66 -4.60 4.06 12.33
N ARG A 67 -3.71 4.79 12.99
CA ARG A 67 -4.06 5.57 14.18
C ARG A 67 -5.10 6.66 13.87
N ALA A 68 -4.91 7.41 12.80
CA ALA A 68 -5.83 8.46 12.36
C ALA A 68 -7.24 7.91 12.08
N ILE A 69 -7.35 6.77 11.37
CA ILE A 69 -8.62 6.11 11.10
C ILE A 69 -9.28 5.64 12.40
N GLY A 70 -8.51 5.06 13.31
CA GLY A 70 -9.01 4.60 14.60
C GLY A 70 -9.56 5.74 15.46
N VAL A 71 -8.89 6.89 15.48
CA VAL A 71 -9.37 8.11 16.17
C VAL A 71 -10.67 8.61 15.52
N SER A 72 -10.72 8.72 14.20
CA SER A 72 -11.91 9.16 13.47
C SER A 72 -13.11 8.23 13.69
N ALA A 73 -12.88 6.92 13.70
CA ALA A 73 -13.92 5.93 13.94
C ALA A 73 -14.49 6.02 15.38
N ARG A 74 -13.66 6.33 16.38
CA ARG A 74 -14.09 6.56 17.77
C ARG A 74 -14.86 7.86 17.92
N ALA A 75 -14.41 8.92 17.25
CA ALA A 75 -15.12 10.18 17.19
C ALA A 75 -16.52 10.02 16.61
N ALA A 76 -16.66 9.31 15.49
CA ALA A 76 -17.92 9.03 14.84
C ALA A 76 -18.90 8.21 15.71
N ARG A 77 -18.39 7.38 16.64
CA ARG A 77 -19.21 6.65 17.62
C ARG A 77 -19.58 7.45 18.87
N GLY A 78 -19.17 8.70 18.96
CA GLY A 78 -19.42 9.55 20.14
C GLY A 78 -18.56 9.19 21.38
N GLU A 79 -17.65 8.24 21.27
CA GLU A 79 -16.82 7.78 22.39
C GLU A 79 -15.85 8.85 22.88
N LEU A 80 -15.53 9.84 22.06
CA LEU A 80 -14.66 10.97 22.41
C LEU A 80 -15.37 12.06 23.24
N GLY A 81 -16.71 12.11 23.17
CA GLY A 81 -17.52 13.11 23.92
C GLY A 81 -17.70 12.78 25.39
N ALA A 82 -17.79 11.48 25.72
CA ALA A 82 -18.01 11.02 27.10
C ALA A 82 -16.78 11.16 28.02
N ALA A 83 -15.58 11.31 27.44
CA ALA A 83 -14.33 11.41 28.19
C ALA A 83 -13.99 12.82 28.73
N ARG A 84 -14.90 13.79 28.60
CA ARG A 84 -14.67 15.18 29.04
C ARG A 84 -14.58 15.37 30.56
N THR A 85 -14.96 14.36 31.33
CA THR A 85 -14.99 14.41 32.81
C THR A 85 -13.86 13.67 33.51
N SER A 86 -13.03 12.90 32.80
CA SER A 86 -11.88 12.22 33.37
C SER A 86 -10.59 12.93 32.98
N HIS A 87 -9.80 13.36 33.99
CA HIS A 87 -8.51 14.03 33.85
C HIS A 87 -7.39 13.17 33.23
N SER A 88 -7.72 12.05 32.56
CA SER A 88 -6.74 11.18 31.93
C SER A 88 -6.62 11.50 30.44
N ALA A 89 -5.55 12.21 30.06
CA ALA A 89 -5.18 12.47 28.67
C ALA A 89 -4.90 11.18 27.85
N SER A 90 -4.79 10.03 28.52
CA SER A 90 -4.53 8.70 27.94
C SER A 90 -5.70 8.11 27.13
N SER A 91 -6.92 8.63 27.29
CA SER A 91 -8.12 8.01 26.67
C SER A 91 -8.32 8.35 25.17
N LYS A 92 -7.49 9.26 24.60
CA LYS A 92 -7.64 9.73 23.22
C LYS A 92 -6.90 8.87 22.20
N GLN A 93 -5.96 8.06 22.62
CA GLN A 93 -5.15 7.23 21.71
C GLN A 93 -5.81 5.89 21.42
N VAL A 94 -5.64 5.42 20.18
CA VAL A 94 -6.03 4.05 19.80
C VAL A 94 -5.12 3.08 20.52
N PRO A 95 -5.65 2.00 21.13
CA PRO A 95 -4.81 1.02 21.81
C PRO A 95 -3.74 0.45 20.87
N GLU A 96 -2.49 0.43 21.29
CA GLU A 96 -1.35 -0.06 20.51
C GLU A 96 -1.57 -1.50 20.02
N LEU A 97 -2.22 -2.35 20.82
CA LEU A 97 -2.57 -3.71 20.41
C LEU A 97 -3.46 -3.73 19.16
N THR A 98 -4.39 -2.77 19.06
CA THR A 98 -5.27 -2.65 17.88
C THR A 98 -4.48 -2.16 16.67
N VAL A 99 -3.60 -1.18 16.86
CA VAL A 99 -2.71 -0.68 15.80
C VAL A 99 -1.83 -1.80 15.28
N ASN A 100 -1.17 -2.53 16.16
CA ASN A 100 -0.28 -3.63 15.80
C ASN A 100 -1.00 -4.76 15.06
N LYS A 101 -2.23 -5.12 15.48
CA LYS A 101 -3.05 -6.11 14.79
C LYS A 101 -3.36 -5.69 13.35
N HIS A 102 -3.75 -4.43 13.16
CA HIS A 102 -4.05 -3.90 11.82
C HIS A 102 -2.77 -3.78 10.98
N LEU A 103 -1.68 -3.30 11.56
CA LEU A 103 -0.39 -3.21 10.89
C LEU A 103 0.09 -4.57 10.40
N THR A 104 0.05 -5.60 11.26
CA THR A 104 0.41 -6.97 10.87
C THR A 104 -0.45 -7.48 9.71
N SER A 105 -1.76 -7.18 9.70
CA SER A 105 -2.63 -7.54 8.60
C SER A 105 -2.26 -6.82 7.30
N VAL A 106 -1.95 -5.53 7.39
CA VAL A 106 -1.51 -4.70 6.25
C VAL A 106 -0.18 -5.20 5.70
N GLN A 107 0.79 -5.51 6.56
CA GLN A 107 2.09 -6.07 6.18
C GLN A 107 1.96 -7.40 5.43
N LYS A 108 1.16 -8.34 5.97
CA LYS A 108 0.91 -9.63 5.31
C LYS A 108 0.32 -9.45 3.92
N TYR A 109 -0.64 -8.54 3.80
CA TYR A 109 -1.30 -8.26 2.53
C TYR A 109 -0.35 -7.59 1.52
N SER A 110 0.46 -6.64 1.97
CA SER A 110 1.48 -5.97 1.17
C SER A 110 2.53 -6.95 0.66
N PHE A 111 3.01 -7.83 1.54
CA PHE A 111 3.97 -8.88 1.16
C PHE A 111 3.38 -9.84 0.14
N ALA A 112 2.14 -10.30 0.36
CA ALA A 112 1.46 -11.18 -0.58
C ALA A 112 1.27 -10.53 -1.96
N SER A 113 1.01 -9.21 -2.02
CA SER A 113 0.90 -8.50 -3.29
C SER A 113 2.25 -8.43 -4.02
N ALA A 114 3.34 -8.08 -3.32
CA ALA A 114 4.67 -8.02 -3.90
C ALA A 114 5.13 -9.38 -4.46
N VAL A 115 4.94 -10.45 -3.69
CA VAL A 115 5.25 -11.82 -4.13
C VAL A 115 4.43 -12.20 -5.37
N SER A 116 3.15 -11.81 -5.42
CA SER A 116 2.30 -12.09 -6.58
C SER A 116 2.76 -11.33 -7.84
N TYR A 117 3.26 -10.11 -7.68
CA TYR A 117 3.82 -9.34 -8.79
C TYR A 117 5.14 -9.95 -9.29
N ASP A 118 6.02 -10.37 -8.38
CA ASP A 118 7.27 -11.04 -8.75
C ASP A 118 7.01 -12.37 -9.46
N HIS A 119 6.04 -13.15 -8.97
CA HIS A 119 5.61 -14.37 -9.63
C HIS A 119 5.02 -14.09 -11.02
N ALA A 120 4.17 -13.08 -11.18
CA ALA A 120 3.62 -12.70 -12.47
C ALA A 120 4.73 -12.36 -13.49
N LEU A 121 5.79 -11.67 -13.04
CA LEU A 121 6.90 -11.30 -13.90
C LEU A 121 7.92 -12.43 -14.15
N SER A 122 7.82 -13.56 -13.44
CA SER A 122 8.68 -14.73 -13.66
C SER A 122 8.24 -15.59 -14.86
N HIS A 123 7.03 -15.39 -15.40
CA HIS A 123 6.59 -16.06 -16.61
C HIS A 123 7.48 -15.68 -17.79
N THR A 124 7.82 -16.65 -18.61
CA THR A 124 8.66 -16.44 -19.82
C THR A 124 7.88 -15.81 -20.95
N ASP A 125 6.62 -16.19 -21.10
CA ASP A 125 5.73 -15.65 -22.10
C ASP A 125 5.22 -14.25 -21.73
N ALA A 126 5.12 -13.36 -22.72
CA ALA A 126 4.73 -11.96 -22.49
C ALA A 126 3.25 -11.81 -22.18
N ASP A 127 2.40 -12.61 -22.85
CA ASP A 127 0.95 -12.53 -22.65
C ASP A 127 0.58 -13.15 -21.31
N GLU A 128 1.19 -14.28 -20.93
CA GLU A 128 1.04 -14.87 -19.58
C GLU A 128 1.46 -13.89 -18.48
N ARG A 129 2.56 -13.16 -18.67
CA ARG A 129 2.99 -12.12 -17.71
C ARG A 129 1.96 -11.01 -17.54
N ILE A 130 1.40 -10.53 -18.66
CA ILE A 130 0.39 -9.47 -18.64
C ILE A 130 -0.87 -9.96 -17.92
N ASP A 131 -1.35 -11.14 -18.24
CA ASP A 131 -2.54 -11.72 -17.63
C ASP A 131 -2.33 -11.99 -16.12
N ALA A 132 -1.20 -12.56 -15.74
CA ALA A 132 -0.87 -12.82 -14.35
C ALA A 132 -0.73 -11.50 -13.54
N LEU A 133 -0.11 -10.47 -14.12
CA LEU A 133 0.03 -9.16 -13.49
C LEU A 133 -1.33 -8.46 -13.36
N ALA A 134 -2.15 -8.51 -14.40
CA ALA A 134 -3.52 -7.98 -14.37
C ALA A 134 -4.37 -8.68 -13.30
N GLY A 135 -4.27 -10.01 -13.19
CA GLY A 135 -4.92 -10.79 -12.15
C GLY A 135 -4.46 -10.43 -10.74
N ALA A 136 -3.16 -10.19 -10.55
CA ALA A 136 -2.62 -9.75 -9.26
C ALA A 136 -3.11 -8.33 -8.91
N LEU A 137 -3.07 -7.38 -9.84
CA LEU A 137 -3.61 -6.03 -9.64
C LEU A 137 -5.11 -6.06 -9.34
N TRP A 138 -5.88 -6.85 -10.07
CA TRP A 138 -7.31 -7.05 -9.81
C TRP A 138 -7.57 -7.51 -8.38
N ARG A 139 -6.81 -8.50 -7.92
CA ARG A 139 -6.96 -9.07 -6.56
C ARG A 139 -6.57 -8.09 -5.46
N PHE A 140 -5.46 -7.41 -5.61
CA PHE A 140 -4.85 -6.65 -4.51
C PHE A 140 -5.19 -5.16 -4.52
N VAL A 141 -5.23 -4.51 -5.68
CA VAL A 141 -5.55 -3.08 -5.78
C VAL A 141 -7.05 -2.85 -5.84
N TYR A 142 -7.74 -3.60 -6.70
CA TYR A 142 -9.18 -3.46 -6.87
C TYR A 142 -10.00 -4.31 -5.88
N LEU A 143 -9.33 -5.16 -5.06
CA LEU A 143 -9.96 -6.02 -4.05
C LEU A 143 -11.08 -6.89 -4.64
N GLN A 144 -10.96 -7.28 -5.92
CA GLN A 144 -11.98 -8.01 -6.69
C GLN A 144 -13.32 -7.26 -6.75
N ASN A 145 -13.29 -5.94 -6.65
CA ASN A 145 -14.50 -5.11 -6.66
C ASN A 145 -14.76 -4.54 -8.06
N GLU A 146 -15.71 -5.13 -8.76
CA GLU A 146 -16.10 -4.72 -10.11
C GLU A 146 -16.55 -3.25 -10.19
N SER A 147 -17.19 -2.72 -9.14
CA SER A 147 -17.64 -1.33 -9.12
C SER A 147 -16.47 -0.36 -9.22
N LEU A 148 -15.35 -0.67 -8.55
CA LEU A 148 -14.13 0.16 -8.62
C LEU A 148 -13.51 0.13 -10.02
N LEU A 149 -13.49 -1.03 -10.66
CA LEU A 149 -12.98 -1.19 -12.02
C LEU A 149 -13.84 -0.40 -13.01
N VAL A 150 -15.17 -0.54 -12.94
CA VAL A 150 -16.11 0.17 -13.81
C VAL A 150 -15.99 1.68 -13.65
N GLU A 151 -15.85 2.17 -12.41
CA GLU A 151 -15.67 3.59 -12.15
C GLU A 151 -14.34 4.11 -12.73
N HIS A 152 -13.27 3.35 -12.59
CA HIS A 152 -11.96 3.68 -13.15
C HIS A 152 -12.00 3.77 -14.68
N VAL A 153 -12.58 2.77 -15.35
CA VAL A 153 -12.75 2.75 -16.80
C VAL A 153 -13.60 3.93 -17.29
N ARG A 154 -14.71 4.23 -16.60
CA ARG A 154 -15.56 5.39 -16.95
C ARG A 154 -14.83 6.72 -16.79
N ARG A 155 -13.99 6.86 -15.77
CA ARG A 155 -13.17 8.06 -15.56
C ARG A 155 -12.17 8.23 -16.69
N HIS A 156 -11.44 7.20 -17.01
CA HIS A 156 -10.45 7.22 -18.08
C HIS A 156 -11.07 7.52 -19.46
N GLN A 157 -12.24 6.93 -19.76
CA GLN A 157 -12.98 7.26 -20.98
C GLN A 157 -13.41 8.72 -21.04
N ARG A 158 -13.79 9.34 -19.91
CA ARG A 158 -14.11 10.77 -19.86
C ARG A 158 -12.88 11.63 -20.14
N GLU A 159 -11.74 11.29 -19.55
CA GLU A 159 -10.48 12.00 -19.77
C GLU A 159 -10.03 11.94 -21.22
N LEU A 160 -10.11 10.76 -21.87
CA LEU A 160 -9.80 10.62 -23.28
C LEU A 160 -10.74 11.41 -24.22
N ARG A 161 -12.02 11.55 -23.83
CA ARG A 161 -12.98 12.39 -24.61
C ARG A 161 -12.73 13.88 -24.44
N ALA A 162 -12.22 14.31 -23.30
CA ALA A 162 -11.91 15.71 -23.03
C ALA A 162 -10.60 16.17 -23.72
N GLN A 163 -9.77 15.25 -24.18
CA GLN A 163 -8.51 15.52 -24.91
C GLN A 163 -8.68 15.57 -26.43
N ARG A 164 -9.87 15.30 -26.94
CA ARG A 164 -10.24 15.40 -28.38
C ARG A 164 -11.00 16.66 -28.67
#